data_96d29e2a9826843288984d565dea8c80
#
_entry.id   96d29e2a9826843288984d565dea8c80
#
_cell.length_a   1.000
_cell.length_b   1.000
_cell.length_c   1.000
_cell.angle_alpha   90.00
_cell.angle_beta   90.00
_cell.angle_gamma   90.00
#
_symmetry.space_group_name_H-M   'P 1'
#
loop_
_entity.id
_entity.type
_entity.pdbx_description
1 polymer ?
#
loop_
_entity_poly.entity_id
_entity_poly.type
_entity_poly.pdbx_seq_one_letter_code
_entity_poly.pdbx_strand_id
1 'polypeptide(L)'
;MSARYFIPICLYPHTKYRTCAGVAALFQKYELSSHEYLIVVADRLLVLDRLVSGRYWSLASTIAKARREAEQIVKLIKRISHRMKAQSGGKIAYWDEVAETAEYHAFGDALRQQILDDDLLARTIDEFIIRRVTRFGLGSAPEQERDHEREYLLSEVCMSVFCTEVLGFSNEVWERPPAPGVADPLKALYQKRPELVTRVTGRPIARVLRFLYSDGDKEFAPYARGLSPMLQKIS
;
A
#
# COMPACT_ATOMS: atom_id res chain seq x y z
N MET A 1 1.52 -17.03 18.12
CA MET A 1 1.29 -15.57 18.00
C MET A 1 0.11 -15.36 17.06
N SER A 2 -0.83 -14.47 17.41
CA SER A 2 -1.93 -14.12 16.53
C SER A 2 -1.38 -13.43 15.27
N ALA A 3 -1.94 -13.73 14.11
CA ALA A 3 -1.57 -13.05 12.87
C ALA A 3 -2.00 -11.58 12.93
N ARG A 4 -1.17 -10.69 12.33
CA ARG A 4 -1.43 -9.25 12.25
C ARG A 4 -1.47 -8.85 10.79
N TYR A 5 -2.55 -8.21 10.36
CA TYR A 5 -2.80 -7.89 8.97
C TYR A 5 -2.78 -6.38 8.71
N PHE A 6 -1.99 -5.95 7.75
CA PHE A 6 -2.09 -4.63 7.13
C PHE A 6 -2.83 -4.76 5.80
N ILE A 7 -3.87 -3.97 5.60
CA ILE A 7 -4.78 -4.08 4.44
C ILE A 7 -4.93 -2.70 3.80
N PRO A 8 -4.07 -2.34 2.84
CA PRO A 8 -4.24 -1.13 2.07
C PRO A 8 -5.40 -1.29 1.08
N ILE A 9 -6.34 -0.37 1.10
CA ILE A 9 -7.47 -0.32 0.17
C ILE A 9 -7.30 0.87 -0.75
N CYS A 10 -6.99 0.58 -2.01
CA CYS A 10 -6.90 1.58 -3.05
C CYS A 10 -8.27 1.88 -3.67
N LEU A 11 -8.47 3.12 -4.13
CA LEU A 11 -9.74 3.58 -4.69
C LEU A 11 -9.86 3.24 -6.19
N TYR A 12 -9.69 1.98 -6.55
CA TYR A 12 -9.94 1.54 -7.93
C TYR A 12 -11.43 1.66 -8.28
N PRO A 13 -11.78 1.96 -9.54
CA PRO A 13 -13.17 2.00 -9.98
C PRO A 13 -13.94 0.71 -9.72
N HIS A 14 -13.25 -0.43 -9.73
CA HIS A 14 -13.81 -1.79 -9.61
C HIS A 14 -13.40 -2.50 -8.32
N THR A 15 -12.99 -1.76 -7.29
CA THR A 15 -12.69 -2.40 -6.00
C THR A 15 -13.93 -3.07 -5.42
N LYS A 16 -13.80 -4.33 -5.01
CA LYS A 16 -14.88 -5.10 -4.37
C LYS A 16 -15.29 -4.51 -3.03
N TYR A 17 -14.39 -3.76 -2.38
CA TYR A 17 -14.63 -3.16 -1.08
C TYR A 17 -15.64 -2.01 -1.09
N ARG A 18 -16.22 -1.71 -2.27
CA ARG A 18 -17.40 -0.86 -2.42
C ARG A 18 -18.71 -1.61 -2.15
N THR A 19 -18.67 -2.93 -1.94
CA THR A 19 -19.84 -3.77 -1.69
C THR A 19 -19.79 -4.45 -0.33
N CYS A 20 -20.96 -4.67 0.27
CA CYS A 20 -21.06 -5.43 1.53
C CYS A 20 -20.47 -6.84 1.38
N ALA A 21 -20.73 -7.50 0.26
CA ALA A 21 -20.24 -8.86 0.01
C ALA A 21 -18.70 -8.89 -0.06
N GLY A 22 -18.09 -7.93 -0.77
CA GLY A 22 -16.63 -7.87 -0.88
C GLY A 22 -15.94 -7.61 0.45
N VAL A 23 -16.48 -6.71 1.28
CA VAL A 23 -15.94 -6.46 2.62
C VAL A 23 -16.17 -7.67 3.53
N ALA A 24 -17.35 -8.30 3.51
CA ALA A 24 -17.61 -9.50 4.30
C ALA A 24 -16.67 -10.66 3.91
N ALA A 25 -16.42 -10.86 2.62
CA ALA A 25 -15.50 -11.87 2.13
C ALA A 25 -14.06 -11.62 2.63
N LEU A 26 -13.61 -10.35 2.71
CA LEU A 26 -12.30 -10.00 3.29
C LEU A 26 -12.22 -10.44 4.74
N PHE A 27 -13.22 -10.09 5.56
CA PHE A 27 -13.26 -10.45 6.98
C PHE A 27 -13.31 -11.96 7.20
N GLN A 28 -14.07 -12.70 6.37
CA GLN A 28 -14.14 -14.15 6.44
C GLN A 28 -12.85 -14.84 6.03
N LYS A 29 -12.28 -14.42 4.87
CA LYS A 29 -11.09 -15.07 4.31
C LYS A 29 -9.88 -15.00 5.23
N TYR A 30 -9.68 -13.89 5.91
CA TYR A 30 -8.54 -13.67 6.80
C TYR A 30 -8.90 -13.74 8.28
N GLU A 31 -10.12 -14.21 8.60
CA GLU A 31 -10.59 -14.35 9.97
C GLU A 31 -10.34 -13.09 10.83
N LEU A 32 -10.57 -11.90 10.23
CA LEU A 32 -10.21 -10.62 10.85
C LEU A 32 -10.96 -10.37 12.17
N SER A 33 -12.07 -11.05 12.41
CA SER A 33 -12.75 -11.03 13.71
C SER A 33 -11.91 -11.63 14.85
N SER A 34 -10.93 -12.48 14.54
CA SER A 34 -10.07 -13.18 15.50
C SER A 34 -8.62 -12.70 15.50
N HIS A 35 -8.29 -11.75 14.62
CA HIS A 35 -6.94 -11.27 14.42
C HIS A 35 -6.83 -9.75 14.57
N GLU A 36 -5.64 -9.26 14.89
CA GLU A 36 -5.34 -7.84 14.83
C GLU A 36 -5.18 -7.39 13.38
N TYR A 37 -5.81 -6.28 13.01
CA TYR A 37 -5.70 -5.72 11.68
C TYR A 37 -5.68 -4.20 11.67
N LEU A 38 -5.01 -3.66 10.64
CA LEU A 38 -5.06 -2.26 10.28
C LEU A 38 -5.53 -2.17 8.82
N ILE A 39 -6.73 -1.65 8.61
CA ILE A 39 -7.24 -1.33 7.28
C ILE A 39 -7.00 0.15 7.04
N VAL A 40 -6.22 0.48 6.02
CA VAL A 40 -5.97 1.87 5.62
C VAL A 40 -6.61 2.11 4.26
N VAL A 41 -7.59 2.99 4.23
CA VAL A 41 -8.27 3.36 2.98
C VAL A 41 -7.56 4.57 2.38
N ALA A 42 -7.05 4.41 1.17
CA ALA A 42 -6.43 5.50 0.44
C ALA A 42 -7.48 6.58 0.14
N ASP A 43 -7.28 7.78 0.63
CA ASP A 43 -8.07 8.98 0.31
C ASP A 43 -7.39 9.83 -0.76
N ARG A 44 -6.25 9.37 -1.26
CA ARG A 44 -5.52 9.89 -2.42
C ARG A 44 -5.73 8.98 -3.63
N LEU A 45 -5.61 9.52 -4.81
CA LEU A 45 -5.79 8.79 -6.06
C LEU A 45 -4.54 8.86 -6.92
N LEU A 46 -4.35 7.78 -7.66
CA LEU A 46 -3.50 7.80 -8.85
C LEU A 46 -4.13 8.72 -9.90
N VAL A 47 -3.64 9.93 -9.96
CA VAL A 47 -4.21 11.01 -10.80
C VAL A 47 -4.11 10.65 -12.28
N LEU A 48 -3.03 10.00 -12.70
CA LEU A 48 -2.84 9.57 -14.08
C LEU A 48 -3.93 8.58 -14.55
N ASP A 49 -4.46 7.73 -13.70
CA ASP A 49 -5.57 6.84 -14.04
C ASP A 49 -6.87 7.61 -14.34
N ARG A 50 -7.04 8.78 -13.72
CA ARG A 50 -8.21 9.65 -13.98
C ARG A 50 -8.05 10.45 -15.26
N LEU A 51 -6.83 10.88 -15.58
CA LEU A 51 -6.51 11.52 -16.85
C LEU A 51 -6.85 10.59 -18.02
N VAL A 52 -6.37 9.34 -17.96
CA VAL A 52 -6.62 8.30 -19.00
C VAL A 52 -8.10 8.00 -19.17
N SER A 53 -8.84 7.93 -18.07
CA SER A 53 -10.26 7.58 -18.09
C SER A 53 -11.19 8.75 -18.51
N GLY A 54 -10.64 9.92 -18.85
CA GLY A 54 -11.42 11.14 -19.13
C GLY A 54 -12.22 11.65 -17.93
N ARG A 55 -11.87 11.20 -16.71
CA ARG A 55 -12.57 11.57 -15.46
C ARG A 55 -11.80 12.61 -14.64
N TYR A 56 -10.75 13.11 -15.22
CA TYR A 56 -9.95 14.17 -14.62
C TYR A 56 -10.50 15.54 -15.01
N TRP A 57 -10.68 16.40 -14.05
CA TRP A 57 -11.15 17.78 -14.27
C TRP A 57 -10.12 18.80 -13.75
N SER A 58 -9.65 18.55 -12.53
CA SER A 58 -8.54 19.26 -11.92
C SER A 58 -7.98 18.41 -10.78
N LEU A 59 -6.75 18.67 -10.37
CA LEU A 59 -6.14 17.97 -9.24
C LEU A 59 -6.98 18.10 -7.97
N ALA A 60 -7.40 19.32 -7.63
CA ALA A 60 -8.20 19.60 -6.44
C ALA A 60 -9.55 18.86 -6.45
N SER A 61 -10.28 18.88 -7.58
CA SER A 61 -11.56 18.17 -7.69
C SER A 61 -11.41 16.66 -7.63
N THR A 62 -10.32 16.14 -8.15
CA THR A 62 -9.99 14.71 -8.12
C THR A 62 -9.68 14.24 -6.71
N ILE A 63 -8.89 15.01 -5.95
CA ILE A 63 -8.60 14.75 -4.52
C ILE A 63 -9.90 14.80 -3.70
N ALA A 64 -10.71 15.83 -3.87
CA ALA A 64 -11.98 15.95 -3.14
C ALA A 64 -12.94 14.79 -3.43
N LYS A 65 -12.94 14.27 -4.66
CA LYS A 65 -13.71 13.08 -5.03
C LYS A 65 -13.15 11.82 -4.36
N ALA A 66 -11.84 11.65 -4.33
CA ALA A 66 -11.19 10.53 -3.67
C ALA A 66 -11.58 10.46 -2.20
N ARG A 67 -11.52 11.57 -1.49
CA ARG A 67 -11.93 11.65 -0.07
C ARG A 67 -13.37 11.20 0.14
N ARG A 68 -14.32 11.68 -0.67
CA ARG A 68 -15.72 11.23 -0.60
C ARG A 68 -15.89 9.73 -0.86
N GLU A 69 -15.15 9.19 -1.81
CA GLU A 69 -15.16 7.74 -2.10
C GLU A 69 -14.58 6.94 -0.93
N ALA A 70 -13.47 7.38 -0.35
CA ALA A 70 -12.86 6.78 0.84
C ALA A 70 -13.83 6.77 2.03
N GLU A 71 -14.51 7.88 2.29
CA GLU A 71 -15.52 7.96 3.36
C GLU A 71 -16.62 6.92 3.23
N GLN A 72 -17.11 6.68 2.01
CA GLN A 72 -18.14 5.66 1.76
C GLN A 72 -17.61 4.26 2.05
N ILE A 73 -16.37 3.96 1.64
CA ILE A 73 -15.74 2.67 1.90
C ILE A 73 -15.48 2.49 3.39
N VAL A 74 -14.93 3.48 4.09
CA VAL A 74 -14.69 3.41 5.54
C VAL A 74 -15.99 3.19 6.30
N LYS A 75 -17.06 3.91 5.97
CA LYS A 75 -18.40 3.71 6.58
C LYS A 75 -18.90 2.29 6.36
N LEU A 76 -18.71 1.74 5.17
CA LEU A 76 -19.09 0.37 4.83
C LEU A 76 -18.29 -0.65 5.64
N ILE A 77 -16.96 -0.49 5.70
CA ILE A 77 -16.10 -1.42 6.44
C ILE A 77 -16.44 -1.39 7.93
N LYS A 78 -16.56 -0.20 8.54
CA LYS A 78 -16.97 -0.06 9.96
C LYS A 78 -18.29 -0.76 10.26
N ARG A 79 -19.30 -0.62 9.38
CA ARG A 79 -20.60 -1.28 9.52
C ARG A 79 -20.48 -2.80 9.45
N ILE A 80 -19.71 -3.34 8.51
CA ILE A 80 -19.52 -4.79 8.36
C ILE A 80 -18.68 -5.35 9.52
N SER A 81 -17.59 -4.69 9.90
CA SER A 81 -16.77 -5.05 11.07
C SER A 81 -17.62 -5.18 12.34
N HIS A 82 -18.51 -4.21 12.60
CA HIS A 82 -19.41 -4.26 13.73
C HIS A 82 -20.38 -5.47 13.66
N ARG A 83 -20.98 -5.74 12.49
CA ARG A 83 -21.88 -6.88 12.29
C ARG A 83 -21.18 -8.23 12.46
N MET A 84 -19.93 -8.32 12.08
CA MET A 84 -19.13 -9.53 12.20
C MET A 84 -18.50 -9.68 13.58
N LYS A 85 -18.84 -8.81 14.53
CA LYS A 85 -18.32 -8.83 15.90
C LYS A 85 -16.78 -8.85 15.92
N ALA A 86 -16.16 -8.11 15.00
CA ALA A 86 -14.72 -8.01 14.95
C ALA A 86 -14.18 -7.50 16.29
N GLN A 87 -13.15 -8.19 16.79
CA GLN A 87 -12.59 -7.89 18.11
C GLN A 87 -12.02 -6.47 18.17
N SER A 88 -11.82 -5.97 19.37
CA SER A 88 -11.36 -4.61 19.68
C SER A 88 -9.93 -4.26 19.16
N GLY A 89 -9.20 -5.24 18.62
CA GLY A 89 -7.85 -5.05 18.06
C GLY A 89 -7.79 -4.55 16.62
N GLY A 90 -8.93 -4.42 15.94
CA GLY A 90 -8.98 -3.95 14.56
C GLY A 90 -9.07 -2.43 14.46
N LYS A 91 -8.24 -1.83 13.61
CA LYS A 91 -8.27 -0.39 13.30
C LYS A 91 -8.62 -0.16 11.84
N ILE A 92 -9.42 0.87 11.59
CA ILE A 92 -9.81 1.32 10.26
C ILE A 92 -9.52 2.82 10.21
N ALA A 93 -8.61 3.23 9.35
CA ALA A 93 -8.12 4.59 9.24
C ALA A 93 -8.13 5.07 7.79
N TYR A 94 -8.15 6.37 7.59
CA TYR A 94 -7.76 6.98 6.34
C TYR A 94 -6.23 6.99 6.21
N TRP A 95 -5.77 7.08 4.99
CA TRP A 95 -4.33 7.19 4.73
C TRP A 95 -3.71 8.40 5.41
N ASP A 96 -4.37 9.57 5.28
CA ASP A 96 -3.90 10.81 5.90
C ASP A 96 -3.88 10.70 7.44
N GLU A 97 -4.85 10.01 8.09
CA GLU A 97 -4.84 9.81 9.54
C GLU A 97 -3.57 9.08 10.04
N VAL A 98 -3.07 8.11 9.27
CA VAL A 98 -1.82 7.42 9.60
C VAL A 98 -0.62 8.28 9.25
N ALA A 99 -0.66 8.94 8.09
CA ALA A 99 0.42 9.77 7.59
C ALA A 99 0.66 11.02 8.44
N GLU A 100 -0.36 11.55 9.11
CA GLU A 100 -0.26 12.71 10.00
C GLU A 100 0.24 12.39 11.41
N THR A 101 0.47 11.11 11.73
CA THR A 101 1.05 10.76 13.04
C THR A 101 2.52 11.19 13.10
N ALA A 102 2.95 11.70 14.26
CA ALA A 102 4.34 12.12 14.45
C ALA A 102 5.33 10.98 14.21
N GLU A 103 4.94 9.75 14.56
CA GLU A 103 5.74 8.55 14.35
C GLU A 103 5.91 8.23 12.86
N TYR A 104 4.84 8.35 12.06
CA TYR A 104 4.94 8.17 10.61
C TYR A 104 5.76 9.28 9.96
N HIS A 105 5.58 10.55 10.36
CA HIS A 105 6.35 11.66 9.81
C HIS A 105 7.84 11.43 10.00
N ALA A 106 8.27 11.16 11.23
CA ALA A 106 9.69 10.94 11.51
C ALA A 106 10.26 9.77 10.70
N PHE A 107 9.52 8.66 10.60
CA PHE A 107 9.93 7.49 9.82
C PHE A 107 9.83 7.75 8.32
N GLY A 108 8.69 8.23 7.84
CA GLY A 108 8.37 8.40 6.43
C GLY A 108 9.30 9.40 5.76
N ASP A 109 9.60 10.52 6.41
CA ASP A 109 10.52 11.53 5.88
C ASP A 109 11.94 10.97 5.80
N ALA A 110 12.40 10.28 6.85
CA ALA A 110 13.72 9.66 6.85
C ALA A 110 13.85 8.57 5.76
N LEU A 111 12.84 7.71 5.60
CA LEU A 111 12.87 6.66 4.56
C LEU A 111 12.75 7.26 3.17
N ARG A 112 11.87 8.25 2.97
CA ARG A 112 11.74 8.97 1.70
C ARG A 112 13.06 9.57 1.26
N GLN A 113 13.76 10.23 2.16
CA GLN A 113 15.07 10.81 1.87
C GLN A 113 16.07 9.73 1.46
N GLN A 114 16.13 8.62 2.18
CA GLN A 114 17.01 7.48 1.81
C GLN A 114 16.67 6.89 0.44
N ILE A 115 15.39 6.83 0.07
CA ILE A 115 14.95 6.34 -1.24
C ILE A 115 15.37 7.31 -2.36
N LEU A 116 15.21 8.60 -2.14
CA LEU A 116 15.54 9.63 -3.13
C LEU A 116 17.07 9.79 -3.31
N ASP A 117 17.84 9.58 -2.25
CA ASP A 117 19.30 9.64 -2.28
C ASP A 117 19.94 8.37 -2.86
N ASP A 118 19.20 7.27 -3.00
CA ASP A 118 19.69 6.03 -3.62
C ASP A 118 19.35 5.99 -5.12
N ASP A 119 20.35 6.05 -5.97
CA ASP A 119 20.21 6.09 -7.43
C ASP A 119 19.36 4.94 -8.01
N LEU A 120 19.43 3.74 -7.39
CA LEU A 120 18.66 2.59 -7.85
C LEU A 120 17.17 2.76 -7.55
N LEU A 121 16.85 3.20 -6.34
CA LEU A 121 15.46 3.35 -5.91
C LEU A 121 14.80 4.55 -6.57
N ALA A 122 15.47 5.69 -6.61
CA ALA A 122 14.99 6.88 -7.30
C ALA A 122 14.70 6.59 -8.77
N ARG A 123 15.64 5.93 -9.47
CA ARG A 123 15.45 5.50 -10.86
C ARG A 123 14.28 4.53 -11.02
N THR A 124 14.10 3.57 -10.10
CA THR A 124 12.99 2.60 -10.16
C THR A 124 11.64 3.31 -10.10
N ILE A 125 11.53 4.36 -9.28
CA ILE A 125 10.31 5.19 -9.18
C ILE A 125 10.10 6.00 -10.46
N ASP A 126 11.13 6.67 -10.95
CA ASP A 126 11.03 7.49 -12.16
C ASP A 126 10.70 6.66 -13.40
N GLU A 127 11.32 5.50 -13.56
CA GLU A 127 10.99 4.57 -14.66
C GLU A 127 9.54 4.09 -14.61
N PHE A 128 8.97 3.93 -13.41
CA PHE A 128 7.56 3.60 -13.30
C PHE A 128 6.68 4.74 -13.79
N ILE A 129 6.95 5.98 -13.38
CA ILE A 129 6.20 7.15 -13.83
C ILE A 129 6.31 7.31 -15.35
N ILE A 130 7.53 7.20 -15.89
CA ILE A 130 7.77 7.29 -17.33
C ILE A 130 7.00 6.20 -18.08
N ARG A 131 7.06 4.95 -17.62
CA ARG A 131 6.32 3.82 -18.24
C ARG A 131 4.81 4.05 -18.24
N ARG A 132 4.25 4.61 -17.15
CA ARG A 132 2.82 4.94 -17.09
C ARG A 132 2.45 6.05 -18.07
N VAL A 133 3.21 7.15 -18.07
CA VAL A 133 3.00 8.27 -18.98
C VAL A 133 3.06 7.81 -20.44
N THR A 134 4.08 7.00 -20.79
CA THR A 134 4.25 6.47 -22.15
C THR A 134 3.13 5.51 -22.53
N ARG A 135 2.81 4.55 -21.65
CA ARG A 135 1.77 3.53 -21.91
C ARG A 135 0.40 4.14 -22.18
N PHE A 136 0.09 5.23 -21.54
CA PHE A 136 -1.21 5.86 -21.63
C PHE A 136 -1.25 7.04 -22.62
N GLY A 137 -0.15 7.26 -23.36
CA GLY A 137 -0.09 8.39 -24.32
C GLY A 137 -0.13 9.75 -23.65
N LEU A 138 0.21 9.83 -22.38
CA LEU A 138 0.18 11.06 -21.57
C LEU A 138 1.51 11.81 -21.58
N GLY A 139 2.27 11.75 -22.68
CA GLY A 139 3.54 12.47 -22.79
C GLY A 139 3.45 13.97 -22.54
N SER A 140 2.24 14.52 -22.66
CA SER A 140 1.90 15.91 -22.35
C SER A 140 1.24 16.09 -20.98
N ALA A 141 1.24 15.06 -20.10
CA ALA A 141 0.70 15.22 -18.75
C ALA A 141 1.43 16.36 -18.04
N PRO A 142 0.70 17.30 -17.40
CA PRO A 142 1.32 18.40 -16.70
C PRO A 142 2.31 17.90 -15.64
N GLU A 143 3.35 18.66 -15.38
CA GLU A 143 4.40 18.30 -14.42
C GLU A 143 3.83 18.10 -13.01
N GLN A 144 2.91 18.97 -12.63
CA GLN A 144 2.23 18.90 -11.32
C GLN A 144 1.55 17.55 -11.08
N GLU A 145 0.90 16.96 -12.10
CA GLU A 145 0.25 15.66 -11.99
C GLU A 145 1.28 14.52 -11.90
N ARG A 146 2.40 14.64 -12.59
CA ARG A 146 3.50 13.67 -12.52
C ARG A 146 4.18 13.70 -11.15
N ASP A 147 4.39 14.88 -10.60
CA ASP A 147 4.96 15.06 -9.27
C ASP A 147 4.02 14.53 -8.19
N HIS A 148 2.71 14.80 -8.32
CA HIS A 148 1.72 14.22 -7.42
C HIS A 148 1.72 12.68 -7.46
N GLU A 149 1.85 12.08 -8.64
CA GLU A 149 1.92 10.63 -8.80
C GLU A 149 3.21 10.05 -8.17
N ARG A 150 4.33 10.76 -8.32
CA ARG A 150 5.60 10.38 -7.70
C ARG A 150 5.49 10.40 -6.18
N GLU A 151 4.96 11.49 -5.63
CA GLU A 151 4.75 11.65 -4.20
C GLU A 151 3.78 10.60 -3.63
N TYR A 152 2.70 10.30 -4.36
CA TYR A 152 1.79 9.24 -3.98
C TYR A 152 2.48 7.88 -3.91
N LEU A 153 3.28 7.54 -4.93
CA LEU A 153 4.00 6.26 -4.98
C LEU A 153 5.03 6.14 -3.84
N LEU A 154 5.80 7.21 -3.58
CA LEU A 154 6.72 7.26 -2.45
C LEU A 154 5.97 7.06 -1.12
N SER A 155 4.84 7.72 -0.97
CA SER A 155 3.98 7.58 0.20
C SER A 155 3.46 6.14 0.38
N GLU A 156 3.05 5.45 -0.71
CA GLU A 156 2.64 4.04 -0.65
C GLU A 156 3.77 3.12 -0.20
N VAL A 157 4.99 3.33 -0.73
CA VAL A 157 6.17 2.56 -0.32
C VAL A 157 6.49 2.79 1.16
N CYS A 158 6.53 4.05 1.60
CA CYS A 158 6.80 4.40 3.00
C CYS A 158 5.74 3.84 3.94
N MET A 159 4.45 3.91 3.57
CA MET A 159 3.34 3.38 4.37
C MET A 159 3.43 1.87 4.53
N SER A 160 3.72 1.14 3.44
CA SER A 160 3.90 -0.30 3.49
C SER A 160 5.03 -0.69 4.46
N VAL A 161 6.20 -0.05 4.33
CA VAL A 161 7.34 -0.31 5.21
C VAL A 161 7.04 0.09 6.66
N PHE A 162 6.39 1.23 6.89
CA PHE A 162 5.99 1.67 8.23
C PHE A 162 5.05 0.67 8.91
N CYS A 163 3.99 0.27 8.23
CA CYS A 163 3.03 -0.67 8.79
C CYS A 163 3.66 -2.04 9.08
N THR A 164 4.59 -2.50 8.26
CA THR A 164 5.23 -3.81 8.44
C THR A 164 6.38 -3.77 9.43
N GLU A 165 7.30 -2.83 9.31
CA GLU A 165 8.55 -2.82 10.08
C GLU A 165 8.44 -2.04 11.40
N VAL A 166 7.62 -0.98 11.45
CA VAL A 166 7.44 -0.17 12.65
C VAL A 166 6.26 -0.66 13.47
N LEU A 167 5.07 -0.75 12.86
CA LEU A 167 3.87 -1.21 13.55
C LEU A 167 3.80 -2.73 13.71
N GLY A 168 4.61 -3.48 12.98
CA GLY A 168 4.76 -4.92 13.14
C GLY A 168 3.63 -5.77 12.54
N PHE A 169 2.93 -5.29 11.53
CA PHE A 169 1.96 -6.09 10.77
C PHE A 169 2.70 -7.04 9.82
N SER A 170 2.72 -8.33 10.13
CA SER A 170 3.52 -9.33 9.42
C SER A 170 2.91 -9.78 8.08
N ASN A 171 1.64 -9.46 7.84
CA ASN A 171 0.94 -9.86 6.63
C ASN A 171 0.33 -8.62 5.98
N GLU A 172 0.70 -8.36 4.74
CA GLU A 172 0.12 -7.30 3.93
C GLU A 172 -0.83 -7.90 2.91
N VAL A 173 -2.10 -7.45 2.90
CA VAL A 173 -3.17 -8.01 2.07
C VAL A 173 -3.57 -7.00 1.01
N TRP A 174 -3.36 -7.34 -0.24
CA TRP A 174 -3.76 -6.55 -1.39
C TRP A 174 -4.98 -7.17 -2.08
N GLU A 175 -5.89 -6.34 -2.58
CA GLU A 175 -7.04 -6.79 -3.38
C GLU A 175 -6.61 -7.40 -4.72
N ARG A 176 -5.54 -6.88 -5.28
CA ARG A 176 -4.91 -7.33 -6.53
C ARG A 176 -3.40 -7.30 -6.35
N PRO A 177 -2.66 -8.00 -7.23
CA PRO A 177 -1.22 -7.78 -7.26
C PRO A 177 -0.92 -6.30 -7.27
N PRO A 178 -0.02 -5.81 -6.38
CA PRO A 178 0.35 -4.42 -6.38
C PRO A 178 0.83 -4.05 -7.79
N ALA A 179 0.42 -2.87 -8.23
CA ALA A 179 0.92 -2.35 -9.50
C ALA A 179 2.45 -2.40 -9.49
N PRO A 180 3.12 -2.67 -10.61
CA PRO A 180 4.58 -2.71 -10.66
C PRO A 180 5.25 -1.50 -10.00
N GLY A 181 4.56 -0.37 -9.96
CA GLY A 181 5.01 0.85 -9.32
C GLY A 181 5.24 0.80 -7.83
N VAL A 182 4.47 0.03 -7.10
CA VAL A 182 4.67 -0.17 -5.65
C VAL A 182 5.52 -1.40 -5.42
N ALA A 183 5.28 -2.47 -6.17
CA ALA A 183 6.00 -3.72 -6.01
C ALA A 183 7.48 -3.59 -6.36
N ASP A 184 7.83 -2.88 -7.44
CA ASP A 184 9.22 -2.77 -7.89
C ASP A 184 10.10 -1.99 -6.90
N PRO A 185 9.71 -0.80 -6.39
CA PRO A 185 10.45 -0.12 -5.35
C PRO A 185 10.56 -0.90 -4.04
N LEU A 186 9.47 -1.52 -3.58
CA LEU A 186 9.51 -2.37 -2.37
C LEU A 186 10.46 -3.54 -2.55
N LYS A 187 10.40 -4.22 -3.71
CA LYS A 187 11.30 -5.30 -4.03
C LYS A 187 12.76 -4.85 -4.06
N ALA A 188 13.05 -3.71 -4.70
CA ALA A 188 14.39 -3.16 -4.74
C ALA A 188 14.87 -2.80 -3.33
N LEU A 189 14.03 -2.18 -2.51
CA LEU A 189 14.32 -1.82 -1.13
C LEU A 189 14.67 -3.05 -0.29
N TYR A 190 13.80 -4.07 -0.27
CA TYR A 190 14.01 -5.24 0.59
C TYR A 190 15.08 -6.22 0.08
N GLN A 191 15.31 -6.31 -1.22
CA GLN A 191 16.26 -7.28 -1.78
C GLN A 191 17.63 -6.69 -2.09
N LYS A 192 17.68 -5.40 -2.47
CA LYS A 192 18.92 -4.77 -2.93
C LYS A 192 19.45 -3.70 -1.98
N ARG A 193 18.58 -3.12 -1.15
CA ARG A 193 18.90 -2.02 -0.23
C ARG A 193 18.30 -2.21 1.16
N PRO A 194 18.35 -3.43 1.76
CA PRO A 194 17.77 -3.68 3.08
C PRO A 194 18.38 -2.81 4.18
N GLU A 195 19.62 -2.38 3.99
CA GLU A 195 20.34 -1.49 4.91
C GLU A 195 19.66 -0.13 5.08
N LEU A 196 18.93 0.36 4.09
CA LEU A 196 18.22 1.64 4.20
C LEU A 196 17.05 1.53 5.19
N VAL A 197 16.30 0.42 5.14
CA VAL A 197 15.24 0.16 6.12
C VAL A 197 15.84 -0.03 7.51
N THR A 198 16.92 -0.79 7.63
CA THR A 198 17.64 -0.99 8.89
C THR A 198 18.13 0.34 9.48
N ARG A 199 18.64 1.24 8.64
CA ARG A 199 19.12 2.56 9.06
C ARG A 199 18.00 3.41 9.65
N VAL A 200 16.81 3.39 9.05
CA VAL A 200 15.67 4.18 9.52
C VAL A 200 14.97 3.54 10.72
N THR A 201 14.89 2.21 10.76
CA THR A 201 14.21 1.49 11.87
C THR A 201 15.12 1.27 13.09
N GLY A 202 16.44 1.38 12.93
CA GLY A 202 17.41 1.05 13.97
C GLY A 202 17.53 -0.45 14.28
N ARG A 203 16.91 -1.32 13.48
CA ARG A 203 16.92 -2.78 13.69
C ARG A 203 16.99 -3.54 12.36
N PRO A 204 17.63 -4.76 12.37
CA PRO A 204 17.71 -5.59 11.18
C PRO A 204 16.31 -5.96 10.68
N ILE A 205 16.14 -6.02 9.37
CA ILE A 205 14.93 -6.59 8.78
C ILE A 205 14.92 -8.08 9.12
N ALA A 206 14.02 -8.46 10.01
CA ALA A 206 13.86 -9.83 10.45
C ALA A 206 12.75 -10.58 9.67
N ARG A 207 12.04 -9.90 8.79
CA ARG A 207 10.79 -10.41 8.21
C ARG A 207 10.88 -10.58 6.71
N VAL A 208 10.31 -11.68 6.25
CA VAL A 208 9.94 -11.85 4.85
C VAL A 208 8.62 -11.15 4.65
N LEU A 209 8.59 -10.11 3.82
CA LEU A 209 7.35 -9.45 3.46
C LEU A 209 6.47 -10.41 2.65
N ARG A 210 5.28 -10.70 3.14
CA ARG A 210 4.30 -11.54 2.46
C ARG A 210 3.16 -10.69 1.96
N PHE A 211 2.93 -10.71 0.66
CA PHE A 211 1.72 -10.15 0.08
C PHE A 211 0.68 -11.26 -0.10
N LEU A 212 -0.47 -11.10 0.51
CA LEU A 212 -1.59 -12.01 0.35
C LEU A 212 -2.64 -11.34 -0.53
N TYR A 213 -3.07 -12.03 -1.57
CA TYR A 213 -4.10 -11.48 -2.46
C TYR A 213 -5.49 -11.97 -2.08
N SER A 214 -6.46 -11.05 -2.13
CA SER A 214 -7.85 -11.39 -1.86
C SER A 214 -8.50 -12.26 -2.95
N ASP A 215 -7.94 -12.30 -4.16
CA ASP A 215 -8.54 -12.90 -5.36
C ASP A 215 -8.08 -14.29 -5.73
N GLY A 216 -7.21 -14.89 -4.96
CA GLY A 216 -6.72 -16.22 -5.31
C GLY A 216 -5.75 -16.77 -4.31
N ASP A 217 -5.54 -18.07 -4.36
CA ASP A 217 -4.66 -18.83 -3.46
C ASP A 217 -3.16 -18.66 -3.82
N LYS A 218 -2.81 -17.62 -4.57
CA LYS A 218 -1.42 -17.35 -4.90
C LYS A 218 -0.85 -16.43 -3.84
N GLU A 219 -0.14 -17.01 -2.87
CA GLU A 219 0.85 -16.26 -2.11
C GLU A 219 1.86 -15.68 -3.10
N PHE A 220 1.81 -14.40 -3.29
CA PHE A 220 2.88 -13.72 -3.98
C PHE A 220 3.92 -13.34 -2.95
N ALA A 221 4.97 -14.14 -2.85
CA ALA A 221 6.18 -13.77 -2.14
C ALA A 221 7.18 -13.26 -3.20
N PRO A 222 7.08 -11.99 -3.66
CA PRO A 222 7.98 -11.47 -4.69
C PRO A 222 9.43 -11.52 -4.25
N TYR A 223 9.64 -11.67 -2.95
CA TYR A 223 10.94 -11.67 -2.29
C TYR A 223 11.47 -13.08 -1.99
N ALA A 224 10.61 -14.10 -2.01
CA ALA A 224 11.05 -15.48 -1.71
C ALA A 224 11.88 -16.11 -2.83
N ARG A 225 11.79 -15.63 -4.06
CA ARG A 225 12.56 -16.20 -5.19
C ARG A 225 14.05 -15.87 -5.19
N GLY A 226 14.52 -14.99 -4.32
CA GLY A 226 15.92 -14.63 -4.19
C GLY A 226 16.56 -15.04 -2.85
N LEU A 227 15.77 -15.55 -1.93
CA LEU A 227 16.27 -16.07 -0.66
C LEU A 227 16.68 -17.53 -0.86
N SER A 228 17.92 -17.81 -0.42
CA SER A 228 18.57 -19.12 -0.45
C SER A 228 17.62 -20.28 -0.13
N PRO A 229 17.79 -21.46 -0.75
CA PRO A 229 17.01 -22.67 -0.46
C PRO A 229 16.97 -23.09 1.00
N MET A 230 17.80 -22.50 1.85
CA MET A 230 17.83 -22.77 3.29
C MET A 230 16.58 -22.31 4.05
N LEU A 231 15.84 -21.30 3.57
CA LEU A 231 14.64 -20.82 4.26
C LEU A 231 13.34 -21.51 3.83
N GLN A 232 13.37 -22.30 2.75
CA GLN A 232 12.22 -23.09 2.30
C GLN A 232 11.97 -24.36 3.15
N LYS A 233 12.84 -24.67 4.11
CA LYS A 233 12.72 -25.85 4.96
C LYS A 233 12.07 -25.61 6.34
N ILE A 234 11.54 -24.40 6.58
CA ILE A 234 10.84 -24.06 7.82
C ILE A 234 9.39 -23.66 7.49
N SER A 235 8.75 -24.48 6.72
CA SER A 235 7.28 -24.44 6.57
C SER A 235 6.72 -25.81 6.87
#